data_9e61fedcb8f27d6e7544b53780d379ae
#
_entry.id   9e61fedcb8f27d6e7544b53780d379ae
#
_cell.length_a   1.000
_cell.length_b   1.000
_cell.length_c   1.000
_cell.angle_alpha   90.00
_cell.angle_beta   90.00
_cell.angle_gamma   90.00
#
_symmetry.space_group_name_H-M   'P 1'
#
loop_
_entity.id
_entity.type
_entity.pdbx_description
1 polymer ?
#
loop_
_entity_poly.entity_id
_entity_poly.type
_entity_poly.pdbx_seq_one_letter_code
_entity_poly.pdbx_strand_id
1 'polypeptide(L)'
;DCAPQTAPSPAHHHHQDETLGVTSFSLVIDQAIDWTMFGTWLTLLLHRYGDRIFRVKGILVIEGEDFPVAVHGVQHLVHAPTHMETWPAGPRHSRLVFILEGLDPALILRSFKAFTGLTAVRTAA
;
A
#
# COMPACT_ATOMS: atom_id res chain seq x y z
N ASP A 1 -20.10 -39.04 -8.73
CA ASP A 1 -19.76 -38.68 -8.74
C ASP A 1 -19.31 -38.07 -8.51
N CYS A 2 -19.40 -37.89 -8.32
CA CYS A 2 -18.88 -37.25 -8.12
C CYS A 2 -18.41 -36.69 -7.79
N ALA A 3 -18.38 -36.47 -7.55
CA ALA A 3 -17.84 -35.83 -7.19
C ALA A 3 -17.38 -35.25 -6.92
N PRO A 4 -17.33 -35.11 -6.73
CA PRO A 4 -16.82 -34.42 -6.39
C PRO A 4 -16.35 -33.83 -6.06
N GLN A 5 -16.28 -33.63 -5.93
CA GLN A 5 -15.78 -33.00 -5.66
C GLN A 5 -15.24 -32.39 -5.26
N THR A 6 -15.40 -32.45 -5.05
CA THR A 6 -14.82 -31.81 -4.71
C THR A 6 -14.32 -31.30 -4.34
N ALA A 7 -14.43 -31.23 -4.05
CA ALA A 7 -13.76 -30.62 -3.69
C ALA A 7 -13.17 -30.19 -3.31
N PRO A 8 -12.98 -30.11 -3.08
CA PRO A 8 -12.26 -29.55 -2.61
C PRO A 8 -11.89 -28.90 -2.43
N SER A 9 -11.92 -28.78 -2.33
CA SER A 9 -11.33 -28.09 -2.10
C SER A 9 -11.04 -27.63 -1.87
N PRO A 10 -11.15 -27.50 -1.56
CA PRO A 10 -10.59 -26.92 -1.26
C PRO A 10 -10.12 -26.64 -0.86
N ALA A 11 -10.11 -26.64 -0.50
CA ALA A 11 -9.40 -26.40 -0.15
C ALA A 11 -8.74 -26.47 -0.17
N HIS A 12 -8.52 -26.56 -0.41
CA HIS A 12 -7.68 -26.51 -0.54
C HIS A 12 -6.94 -26.32 -0.70
N HIS A 13 -6.66 -26.06 -0.59
CA HIS A 13 -5.87 -25.69 -0.80
C HIS A 13 -5.41 -25.16 -0.56
N HIS A 14 -4.88 -24.91 -0.30
CA HIS A 14 -4.58 -24.29 0.13
C HIS A 14 -3.88 -23.57 0.89
N HIS A 15 -2.80 -23.98 1.63
CA HIS A 15 -2.39 -23.11 2.72
C HIS A 15 -1.27 -22.17 2.38
N GLN A 16 -0.46 -22.55 1.44
CA GLN A 16 0.46 -21.57 0.85
C GLN A 16 -0.30 -20.42 0.23
N ASP A 17 -1.44 -20.72 -0.32
CA ASP A 17 -2.29 -19.69 -0.90
C ASP A 17 -2.74 -18.71 0.14
N GLU A 18 -2.98 -19.18 1.37
CA GLU A 18 -3.35 -18.28 2.45
C GLU A 18 -2.22 -17.32 2.79
N THR A 19 -0.97 -17.83 2.80
CA THR A 19 0.20 -17.00 3.05
C THR A 19 0.36 -15.94 1.97
N LEU A 20 0.03 -16.29 0.72
CA LEU A 20 0.13 -15.42 -0.44
C LEU A 20 -1.22 -14.86 -0.86
N GLY A 21 -2.24 -14.98 0.01
CA GLY A 21 -3.56 -14.47 -0.29
C GLY A 21 -3.65 -12.96 -0.15
N VAL A 22 -4.87 -12.48 -0.05
CA VAL A 22 -5.14 -11.05 0.07
C VAL A 22 -4.69 -10.57 1.45
N THR A 23 -3.91 -9.52 1.47
CA THR A 23 -3.37 -8.93 2.69
C THR A 23 -3.69 -7.44 2.71
N SER A 24 -4.04 -6.94 3.88
CA SER A 24 -4.27 -5.52 4.12
C SER A 24 -3.36 -5.06 5.25
N PHE A 25 -2.63 -3.97 5.04
CA PHE A 25 -1.75 -3.43 6.07
C PHE A 25 -1.55 -1.93 5.86
N SER A 26 -1.04 -1.27 6.89
CA SER A 26 -0.72 0.15 6.82
C SER A 26 0.77 0.37 6.96
N LEU A 27 1.26 1.40 6.31
CA LEU A 27 2.59 1.97 6.55
C LEU A 27 2.41 3.31 7.24
N VAL A 28 3.16 3.52 8.32
CA VAL A 28 3.20 4.79 9.04
C VAL A 28 4.58 5.39 8.87
N ILE A 29 4.64 6.64 8.44
CA ILE A 29 5.89 7.37 8.21
C ILE A 29 5.82 8.64 9.03
N ASP A 30 6.74 8.79 9.98
CA ASP A 30 6.73 9.92 10.91
C ASP A 30 7.37 11.18 10.34
N GLN A 31 8.21 11.03 9.34
CA GLN A 31 8.95 12.14 8.75
C GLN A 31 8.22 12.68 7.53
N ALA A 32 8.35 13.98 7.29
CA ALA A 32 7.79 14.58 6.09
C ALA A 32 8.41 13.95 4.83
N ILE A 33 7.62 13.80 3.80
CA ILE A 33 7.97 13.07 2.60
C ILE A 33 8.22 14.02 1.46
N ASP A 34 9.27 13.79 0.68
CA ASP A 34 9.51 14.51 -0.57
C ASP A 34 8.53 14.00 -1.62
N TRP A 35 7.74 14.91 -2.18
CA TRP A 35 6.69 14.54 -3.12
C TRP A 35 7.21 13.86 -4.38
N THR A 36 8.31 14.36 -4.93
CA THR A 36 8.87 13.80 -6.16
C THR A 36 9.35 12.37 -5.96
N MET A 37 10.04 12.12 -4.85
CA MET A 37 10.53 10.78 -4.52
C MET A 37 9.36 9.83 -4.31
N PHE A 38 8.34 10.28 -3.58
CA PHE A 38 7.15 9.48 -3.32
C PHE A 38 6.43 9.13 -4.62
N GLY A 39 6.20 10.13 -5.47
CA GLY A 39 5.50 9.92 -6.73
C GLY A 39 6.23 8.95 -7.64
N THR A 40 7.55 9.07 -7.71
CA THR A 40 8.37 8.15 -8.50
C THR A 40 8.26 6.74 -7.95
N TRP A 41 8.40 6.60 -6.64
CA TRP A 41 8.30 5.29 -6.00
C TRP A 41 6.94 4.63 -6.24
N LEU A 42 5.85 5.37 -6.00
CA LEU A 42 4.51 4.81 -6.14
C LEU A 42 4.21 4.45 -7.60
N THR A 43 4.60 5.30 -8.53
CA THR A 43 4.38 5.05 -9.95
C THR A 43 5.10 3.77 -10.39
N LEU A 44 6.36 3.62 -10.01
CA LEU A 44 7.13 2.43 -10.37
C LEU A 44 6.60 1.19 -9.67
N LEU A 45 6.19 1.31 -8.41
CA LEU A 45 5.63 0.20 -7.67
C LEU A 45 4.36 -0.33 -8.35
N LEU A 46 3.44 0.57 -8.70
CA LEU A 46 2.19 0.17 -9.35
C LEU A 46 2.40 -0.27 -10.79
N HIS A 47 3.40 0.27 -11.48
CA HIS A 47 3.75 -0.22 -12.81
C HIS A 47 4.21 -1.68 -12.74
N ARG A 48 5.05 -2.00 -11.76
CA ARG A 48 5.62 -3.34 -11.66
C ARG A 48 4.67 -4.34 -11.03
N TYR A 49 3.94 -3.96 -9.99
CA TYR A 49 3.12 -4.87 -9.19
C TYR A 49 1.64 -4.54 -9.19
N GLY A 50 1.19 -3.72 -10.13
CA GLY A 50 -0.20 -3.28 -10.15
C GLY A 50 -1.21 -4.41 -10.28
N ASP A 51 -0.81 -5.55 -10.85
CA ASP A 51 -1.71 -6.72 -10.90
C ASP A 51 -1.96 -7.31 -9.53
N ARG A 52 -1.07 -7.07 -8.58
CA ARG A 52 -1.15 -7.63 -7.22
C ARG A 52 -1.49 -6.60 -6.17
N ILE A 53 -1.32 -5.32 -6.46
CA ILE A 53 -1.70 -4.24 -5.54
C ILE A 53 -3.06 -3.74 -5.98
N PHE A 54 -4.09 -4.21 -5.27
CA PHE A 54 -5.46 -3.85 -5.62
C PHE A 54 -5.76 -2.41 -5.31
N ARG A 55 -5.19 -1.90 -4.21
CA ARG A 55 -5.49 -0.55 -3.78
C ARG A 55 -4.40 -0.03 -2.85
N VAL A 56 -4.05 1.22 -3.02
CA VAL A 56 -3.26 1.98 -2.06
C VAL A 56 -3.96 3.30 -1.83
N LYS A 57 -4.10 3.68 -0.57
CA LYS A 57 -4.82 4.89 -0.20
C LYS A 57 -4.20 5.46 1.07
N GLY A 58 -4.11 6.76 1.14
CA GLY A 58 -3.58 7.34 2.36
C GLY A 58 -3.53 8.84 2.36
N ILE A 59 -2.99 9.35 3.45
CA ILE A 59 -2.81 10.76 3.70
C ILE A 59 -1.35 10.97 4.04
N LEU A 60 -0.73 11.93 3.36
CA LEU A 60 0.71 12.15 3.45
C LEU A 60 1.03 13.53 3.99
N VAL A 61 2.04 13.59 4.85
CA VAL A 61 2.68 14.83 5.27
C VAL A 61 3.82 15.09 4.29
N ILE A 62 3.69 16.12 3.48
CA ILE A 62 4.63 16.42 2.41
C ILE A 62 5.50 17.61 2.80
N GLU A 63 6.81 17.50 2.53
CA GLU A 63 7.73 18.60 2.77
C GLU A 63 7.28 19.86 2.04
N GLY A 64 7.24 20.98 2.76
CA GLY A 64 6.87 22.26 2.18
C GLY A 64 5.38 22.53 2.09
N GLU A 65 4.52 21.57 2.47
CA GLU A 65 3.08 21.74 2.44
C GLU A 65 2.53 21.95 3.84
N ASP A 66 1.62 22.90 3.99
CA ASP A 66 1.01 23.21 5.30
C ASP A 66 -0.06 22.19 5.68
N PHE A 67 -0.69 21.57 4.69
CA PHE A 67 -1.77 20.61 4.89
C PHE A 67 -1.47 19.30 4.19
N PRO A 68 -2.11 18.21 4.62
CA PRO A 68 -1.79 16.89 4.07
C PRO A 68 -2.30 16.72 2.64
N VAL A 69 -1.73 15.74 1.97
CA VAL A 69 -2.13 15.38 0.61
C VAL A 69 -2.70 13.97 0.65
N ALA A 70 -3.91 13.80 0.13
CA ALA A 70 -4.54 12.49 0.01
C ALA A 70 -4.15 11.85 -1.31
N VAL A 71 -3.78 10.58 -1.26
CA VAL A 71 -3.38 9.82 -2.45
C VAL A 71 -4.21 8.56 -2.57
N HIS A 72 -4.39 8.11 -3.81
CA HIS A 72 -5.17 6.92 -4.11
C HIS A 72 -4.69 6.29 -5.41
N GLY A 73 -4.39 5.00 -5.36
CA GLY A 73 -4.03 4.23 -6.53
C GLY A 73 -4.80 2.92 -6.56
N VAL A 74 -5.21 2.50 -7.75
CA VAL A 74 -5.91 1.24 -7.96
C VAL A 74 -5.22 0.51 -9.10
N GLN A 75 -4.63 -0.63 -8.78
CA GLN A 75 -3.86 -1.42 -9.73
C GLN A 75 -2.79 -0.56 -10.42
N HIS A 76 -2.81 -0.43 -11.73
CA HIS A 76 -1.78 0.34 -12.43
C HIS A 76 -2.05 1.85 -12.48
N LEU A 77 -3.18 2.30 -11.96
CA LEU A 77 -3.60 3.69 -12.08
C LEU A 77 -3.40 4.46 -10.79
N VAL A 78 -2.64 5.55 -10.87
CA VAL A 78 -2.52 6.52 -9.79
C VAL A 78 -3.47 7.67 -10.08
N HIS A 79 -4.39 7.92 -9.16
CA HIS A 79 -5.32 9.05 -9.29
C HIS A 79 -4.61 10.35 -8.97
N ALA A 80 -5.14 11.46 -9.48
CA ALA A 80 -4.62 12.77 -9.14
C ALA A 80 -4.71 12.97 -7.62
N PRO A 81 -3.65 13.47 -6.99
CA PRO A 81 -3.66 13.70 -5.54
C PRO A 81 -4.62 14.83 -5.18
N THR A 82 -5.15 14.77 -3.96
CA THR A 82 -6.06 15.79 -3.44
C THR A 82 -5.38 16.53 -2.30
N HIS A 83 -5.24 17.83 -2.44
CA HIS A 83 -4.76 18.68 -1.34
C HIS A 83 -5.89 18.90 -0.37
N MET A 84 -5.67 18.52 0.89
CA MET A 84 -6.67 18.68 1.93
C MET A 84 -6.61 20.08 2.50
N GLU A 85 -7.73 20.52 3.09
CA GLU A 85 -7.83 21.86 3.65
C GLU A 85 -7.69 21.88 5.17
N THR A 86 -7.74 20.71 5.78
CA THR A 86 -7.60 20.56 7.23
C THR A 86 -6.82 19.30 7.55
N TRP A 87 -6.30 19.24 8.77
CA TRP A 87 -5.66 18.03 9.27
C TRP A 87 -6.70 17.11 9.89
N PRO A 88 -6.61 15.79 9.65
CA PRO A 88 -7.42 14.82 10.37
C PRO A 88 -7.11 14.89 11.86
N ALA A 89 -8.04 14.44 12.68
CA ALA A 89 -7.81 14.30 14.11
C ALA A 89 -6.70 13.31 14.36
N GLY A 90 -5.92 13.55 15.42
CA GLY A 90 -4.86 12.65 15.84
C GLY A 90 -3.48 13.12 15.41
N PRO A 91 -2.47 12.22 15.50
CA PRO A 91 -1.09 12.56 15.18
C PRO A 91 -0.92 12.95 13.71
N ARG A 92 -0.02 13.90 13.46
CA ARG A 92 0.27 14.35 12.09
C ARG A 92 1.43 13.56 11.54
N HIS A 93 1.11 12.38 11.01
CA HIS A 93 2.07 11.54 10.31
C HIS A 93 1.42 11.00 9.04
N SER A 94 2.26 10.50 8.14
CA SER A 94 1.76 9.88 6.92
C SER A 94 1.30 8.46 7.19
N ARG A 95 0.21 8.05 6.54
CA ARG A 95 -0.30 6.69 6.64
C ARG A 95 -0.81 6.24 5.28
N LEU A 96 -0.29 5.09 4.83
CA LEU A 96 -0.73 4.45 3.59
C LEU A 96 -1.32 3.11 3.92
N VAL A 97 -2.49 2.83 3.38
CA VAL A 97 -3.14 1.53 3.50
C VAL A 97 -3.04 0.81 2.17
N PHE A 98 -2.53 -0.41 2.21
CA PHE A 98 -2.40 -1.27 1.03
C PHE A 98 -3.34 -2.45 1.14
N ILE A 99 -3.94 -2.82 0.00
CA ILE A 99 -4.64 -4.09 -0.18
C ILE A 99 -3.98 -4.76 -1.37
N LEU A 100 -3.39 -5.93 -1.13
CA LEU A 100 -2.62 -6.63 -2.17
C LEU A 100 -2.77 -8.14 -2.02
N GLU A 101 -2.29 -8.86 -3.03
CA GLU A 101 -2.33 -10.31 -3.07
C GLU A 101 -1.02 -10.86 -3.61
N GLY A 102 -0.50 -11.89 -2.93
CA GLY A 102 0.66 -12.61 -3.42
C GLY A 102 1.96 -11.82 -3.43
N LEU A 103 2.06 -10.78 -2.61
CA LEU A 103 3.22 -9.91 -2.57
C LEU A 103 3.61 -9.69 -1.11
N ASP A 104 4.90 -9.89 -0.82
CA ASP A 104 5.41 -9.73 0.54
C ASP A 104 5.45 -8.24 0.91
N PRO A 105 4.77 -7.83 1.98
CA PRO A 105 4.83 -6.43 2.43
C PRO A 105 6.24 -5.92 2.69
N ALA A 106 7.18 -6.79 3.09
CA ALA A 106 8.55 -6.38 3.33
C ALA A 106 9.21 -5.82 2.07
N LEU A 107 8.82 -6.29 0.90
CA LEU A 107 9.32 -5.77 -0.36
C LEU A 107 8.93 -4.29 -0.52
N ILE A 108 7.70 -3.96 -0.14
CA ILE A 108 7.19 -2.59 -0.24
C ILE A 108 7.96 -1.69 0.72
N LEU A 109 8.18 -2.13 1.96
CA LEU A 109 8.94 -1.34 2.93
C LEU A 109 10.38 -1.09 2.46
N ARG A 110 11.04 -2.13 1.93
CA ARG A 110 12.41 -2.00 1.44
C ARG A 110 12.51 -1.05 0.26
N SER A 111 11.58 -1.15 -0.69
CA SER A 111 11.58 -0.27 -1.84
C SER A 111 11.29 1.18 -1.45
N PHE A 112 10.40 1.38 -0.49
CA PHE A 112 10.11 2.71 0.02
C PHE A 112 11.37 3.36 0.61
N LYS A 113 12.09 2.62 1.44
CA LYS A 113 13.33 3.12 2.04
C LYS A 113 14.39 3.40 0.98
N ALA A 114 14.50 2.52 -0.01
CA ALA A 114 15.50 2.69 -1.06
C ALA A 114 15.25 3.97 -1.87
N PHE A 115 13.98 4.28 -2.13
CA PHE A 115 13.64 5.47 -2.92
C PHE A 115 13.63 6.76 -2.11
N THR A 116 13.10 6.72 -0.90
CA THR A 116 12.87 7.94 -0.12
C THR A 116 13.91 8.17 0.97
N GLY A 117 14.66 7.14 1.33
CA GLY A 117 15.56 7.21 2.47
C GLY A 117 14.86 7.13 3.83
N LEU A 118 13.54 7.09 3.84
CA LEU A 118 12.77 7.08 5.07
C LEU A 118 12.37 5.68 5.46
N THR A 119 12.23 5.45 6.76
CA THR A 119 11.78 4.17 7.30
C THR A 119 10.29 4.25 7.59
N ALA A 120 9.53 3.34 6.99
CA ALA A 120 8.12 3.18 7.28
C ALA A 120 7.95 2.04 8.29
N VAL A 121 6.96 2.19 9.17
CA VAL A 121 6.61 1.16 10.14
C VAL A 121 5.32 0.49 9.66
N ARG A 122 5.34 -0.83 9.57
CA ARG A 122 4.17 -1.60 9.17
C ARG A 122 3.25 -1.80 10.38
N THR A 123 1.97 -1.54 10.18
CA THR A 123 0.94 -1.82 11.19
C THR A 123 -0.21 -2.56 10.54
N ALA A 124 -1.09 -3.12 11.36
CA ALA A 124 -2.32 -3.71 10.84
C ALA A 124 -3.19 -2.61 10.24
N ALA A 125 -3.86 -2.94 9.16
CA ALA A 125 -4.73 -1.98 8.46
C ALA A 125 -5.97 -1.63 9.26
#